data_b61e52e3604a5bcb702611af4735fce7
#
_entry.id   b61e52e3604a5bcb702611af4735fce7
#
_cell.length_a   1.000
_cell.length_b   1.000
_cell.length_c   1.000
_cell.angle_alpha   90.00
_cell.angle_beta   90.00
_cell.angle_gamma   90.00
#
_symmetry.space_group_name_H-M   'P 1'
#
loop_
_entity.id
_entity.type
_entity.pdbx_description
1 polymer ?
#
loop_
_entity_poly.entity_id
_entity_poly.type
_entity_poly.pdbx_seq_one_letter_code
_entity_poly.pdbx_strand_id
1 'polypeptide(L)'
;QISRDKYRREVKKEFAELNIPADEDTINKVAEMRVKAEIVQGVQMIQYQVITLMTTNGQAPFVTVFMYLDEVPEGQTRDDLAAIIEEMLRQRIQGVKNEKGVYITPAFPKLIYVLEEDNIREGSKYWELTKLAAKCTAKRMVPDYISEKKMKELKVDKNGNGQCYPC
;
A
#
# COMPACT_ATOMS: atom_id res chain seq x y z
N GLN A 1 1.14 -10.17 10.12
CA GLN A 1 1.38 -11.46 10.78
C GLN A 1 0.08 -12.16 11.22
N ILE A 2 -0.88 -11.45 11.82
CA ILE A 2 -2.17 -12.01 12.27
C ILE A 2 -2.92 -12.70 11.12
N SER A 3 -3.04 -12.05 9.96
CA SER A 3 -3.69 -12.64 8.78
C SER A 3 -2.94 -13.87 8.27
N ARG A 4 -1.59 -13.85 8.25
CA ARG A 4 -0.79 -15.02 7.87
C ARG A 4 -1.06 -16.21 8.78
N ASP A 5 -1.03 -16.00 10.09
CA ASP A 5 -1.24 -17.06 11.07
C ASP A 5 -2.68 -17.60 11.02
N LYS A 6 -3.65 -16.73 10.72
CA LYS A 6 -5.05 -17.12 10.47
C LYS A 6 -5.13 -18.03 9.23
N TYR A 7 -4.63 -17.57 8.09
CA TYR A 7 -4.73 -18.32 6.84
C TYR A 7 -3.93 -19.62 6.87
N ARG A 8 -2.78 -19.67 7.53
CA ARG A 8 -2.07 -20.94 7.74
C ARG A 8 -2.92 -21.97 8.47
N ARG A 9 -3.61 -21.56 9.55
CA ARG A 9 -4.50 -22.47 10.30
C ARG A 9 -5.69 -22.92 9.46
N GLU A 10 -6.30 -22.02 8.72
CA GLU A 10 -7.43 -22.34 7.84
C GLU A 10 -7.02 -23.31 6.74
N VAL A 11 -5.90 -23.05 6.05
CA VAL A 11 -5.38 -23.93 4.98
C VAL A 11 -5.02 -25.31 5.50
N LYS A 12 -4.37 -25.40 6.69
CA LYS A 12 -4.07 -26.69 7.31
C LYS A 12 -5.35 -27.48 7.60
N LYS A 13 -6.37 -26.85 8.11
CA LYS A 13 -7.67 -27.47 8.41
C LYS A 13 -8.35 -27.97 7.13
N GLU A 14 -8.44 -27.13 6.10
CA GLU A 14 -9.05 -27.47 4.81
C GLU A 14 -8.37 -28.66 4.15
N PHE A 15 -7.02 -28.67 4.13
CA PHE A 15 -6.27 -29.78 3.54
C PHE A 15 -6.46 -31.09 4.32
N ALA A 16 -6.55 -31.00 5.64
CA ALA A 16 -6.86 -32.18 6.46
C ALA A 16 -8.28 -32.70 6.21
N GLU A 17 -9.28 -31.84 6.11
CA GLU A 17 -10.67 -32.20 5.79
C GLU A 17 -10.81 -32.84 4.39
N LEU A 18 -10.02 -32.38 3.41
CA LEU A 18 -10.03 -32.89 2.05
C LEU A 18 -9.10 -34.10 1.86
N ASN A 19 -8.40 -34.55 2.92
CA ASN A 19 -7.37 -35.61 2.83
C ASN A 19 -6.28 -35.34 1.80
N ILE A 20 -5.93 -34.06 1.57
CA ILE A 20 -4.87 -33.65 0.66
C ILE A 20 -3.56 -33.55 1.45
N PRO A 21 -2.55 -34.36 1.13
CA PRO A 21 -1.24 -34.23 1.75
C PRO A 21 -0.61 -32.91 1.32
N ALA A 22 -0.24 -32.07 2.28
CA ALA A 22 0.45 -30.82 2.02
C ALA A 22 1.62 -30.64 2.99
N ASP A 23 2.75 -30.25 2.42
CA ASP A 23 3.91 -29.84 3.19
C ASP A 23 3.74 -28.39 3.70
N GLU A 24 4.57 -28.00 4.64
CA GLU A 24 4.54 -26.64 5.22
C GLU A 24 4.81 -25.55 4.16
N ASP A 25 5.60 -25.84 3.13
CA ASP A 25 5.87 -24.89 2.05
C ASP A 25 4.63 -24.61 1.21
N THR A 26 3.87 -25.64 0.87
CA THR A 26 2.60 -25.51 0.15
C THR A 26 1.57 -24.72 0.98
N ILE A 27 1.45 -25.04 2.28
CA ILE A 27 0.56 -24.31 3.20
C ILE A 27 0.93 -22.83 3.26
N ASN A 28 2.22 -22.52 3.39
CA ASN A 28 2.71 -21.15 3.43
C ASN A 28 2.43 -20.40 2.12
N LYS A 29 2.66 -21.02 0.97
CA LYS A 29 2.36 -20.41 -0.34
C LYS A 29 0.88 -20.08 -0.51
N VAL A 30 -0.01 -21.01 -0.13
CA VAL A 30 -1.45 -20.77 -0.21
C VAL A 30 -1.88 -19.68 0.77
N ALA A 31 -1.33 -19.66 2.00
CA ALA A 31 -1.60 -18.61 2.96
C ALA A 31 -1.15 -17.23 2.45
N GLU A 32 0.03 -17.12 1.84
CA GLU A 32 0.52 -15.86 1.24
C GLU A 32 -0.35 -15.41 0.06
N MET A 33 -0.86 -16.32 -0.75
CA MET A 33 -1.83 -15.97 -1.81
C MET A 33 -3.11 -15.37 -1.22
N ARG A 34 -3.62 -15.90 -0.11
CA ARG A 34 -4.80 -15.36 0.58
C ARG A 34 -4.52 -13.99 1.21
N VAL A 35 -3.34 -13.81 1.81
CA VAL A 35 -2.92 -12.49 2.32
C VAL A 35 -2.88 -11.45 1.21
N LYS A 36 -2.32 -11.78 0.05
CA LYS A 36 -2.33 -10.88 -1.12
C LYS A 36 -3.74 -10.55 -1.58
N ALA A 37 -4.64 -11.52 -1.62
CA ALA A 37 -6.04 -11.28 -1.95
C ALA A 37 -6.73 -10.38 -0.92
N GLU A 38 -6.44 -10.54 0.36
CA GLU A 38 -6.94 -9.66 1.44
C GLU A 38 -6.42 -8.22 1.28
N ILE A 39 -5.15 -8.03 0.92
CA ILE A 39 -4.59 -6.70 0.62
C ILE A 39 -5.35 -6.04 -0.54
N VAL A 40 -5.57 -6.77 -1.64
CA VAL A 40 -6.33 -6.26 -2.80
C VAL A 40 -7.72 -5.79 -2.38
N GLN A 41 -8.45 -6.63 -1.65
CA GLN A 41 -9.80 -6.31 -1.18
C GLN A 41 -9.80 -5.14 -0.19
N GLY A 42 -8.84 -5.10 0.74
CA GLY A 42 -8.70 -4.03 1.73
C GLY A 42 -8.44 -2.68 1.06
N VAL A 43 -7.55 -2.62 0.08
CA VAL A 43 -7.26 -1.40 -0.68
C VAL A 43 -8.47 -0.95 -1.50
N GLN A 44 -9.19 -1.88 -2.13
CA GLN A 44 -10.43 -1.57 -2.84
C GLN A 44 -11.50 -0.99 -1.90
N MET A 45 -11.64 -1.57 -0.71
CA MET A 45 -12.58 -1.09 0.30
C MET A 45 -12.25 0.33 0.76
N ILE A 46 -10.96 0.63 1.03
CA ILE A 46 -10.52 1.98 1.40
C ILE A 46 -10.85 2.97 0.28
N GLN A 47 -10.54 2.64 -0.97
CA GLN A 47 -10.86 3.51 -2.12
C GLN A 47 -12.36 3.74 -2.24
N TYR A 48 -13.17 2.69 -2.13
CA TYR A 48 -14.62 2.79 -2.20
C TYR A 48 -15.18 3.68 -1.09
N GLN A 49 -14.74 3.46 0.14
CA GLN A 49 -15.18 4.28 1.28
C GLN A 49 -14.82 5.75 1.11
N VAL A 50 -13.57 6.05 0.71
CA VAL A 50 -13.14 7.45 0.52
C VAL A 50 -13.94 8.16 -0.58
N ILE A 51 -14.28 7.44 -1.66
CA ILE A 51 -15.03 8.02 -2.79
C ILE A 51 -16.51 8.22 -2.46
N THR A 52 -17.09 7.30 -1.67
CA THR A 52 -18.52 7.31 -1.34
C THR A 52 -18.86 8.07 -0.07
N LEU A 53 -17.88 8.35 0.78
CA LEU A 53 -18.08 9.06 2.04
C LEU A 53 -18.35 10.54 1.76
N MET A 54 -19.47 11.03 2.28
CA MET A 54 -19.80 12.45 2.27
C MET A 54 -19.94 12.96 3.71
N THR A 55 -19.45 14.16 3.95
CA THR A 55 -19.71 14.85 5.20
C THR A 55 -21.19 15.26 5.26
N THR A 56 -21.67 15.64 6.46
CA THR A 56 -23.04 16.15 6.66
C THR A 56 -23.35 17.36 5.78
N ASN A 57 -22.32 18.09 5.34
CA ASN A 57 -22.45 19.26 4.46
C ASN A 57 -22.30 18.91 2.96
N GLY A 58 -22.31 17.62 2.60
CA GLY A 58 -22.20 17.17 1.20
C GLY A 58 -20.80 17.30 0.58
N GLN A 59 -19.75 17.49 1.39
CA GLN A 59 -18.38 17.59 0.90
C GLN A 59 -17.69 16.23 0.98
N ALA A 60 -16.83 15.91 0.00
CA ALA A 60 -15.95 14.76 0.05
C ALA A 60 -14.85 14.98 1.11
N PRO A 61 -14.47 13.94 1.87
CA PRO A 61 -13.39 14.08 2.86
C PRO A 61 -12.05 14.27 2.15
N PHE A 62 -11.26 15.20 2.66
CA PHE A 62 -9.87 15.40 2.23
C PHE A 62 -8.99 14.39 2.95
N VAL A 63 -8.71 13.27 2.28
CA VAL A 63 -7.87 12.20 2.81
C VAL A 63 -6.54 12.18 2.06
N THR A 64 -5.45 12.16 2.79
CA THR A 64 -4.09 11.98 2.25
C THR A 64 -3.50 10.68 2.79
N VAL A 65 -2.93 9.88 1.91
CA VAL A 65 -2.15 8.70 2.29
C VAL A 65 -0.68 9.00 2.08
N PHE A 66 0.08 8.88 3.15
CA PHE A 66 1.52 9.07 3.17
C PHE A 66 2.20 7.71 3.06
N MET A 67 2.75 7.43 1.88
CA MET A 67 3.37 6.14 1.55
C MET A 67 4.86 6.21 1.92
N TYR A 68 5.15 5.86 3.17
CA TYR A 68 6.47 5.99 3.80
C TYR A 68 6.90 4.67 4.42
N LEU A 69 7.95 4.05 3.88
CA LEU A 69 8.39 2.72 4.30
C LEU A 69 9.17 2.76 5.63
N ASP A 70 9.96 3.80 5.86
CA ASP A 70 10.75 3.94 7.10
C ASP A 70 9.91 4.32 8.34
N GLU A 71 8.58 4.46 8.18
CA GLU A 71 7.63 4.57 9.30
C GLU A 71 7.59 3.29 10.14
N VAL A 72 7.97 2.15 9.56
CA VAL A 72 7.99 0.85 10.22
C VAL A 72 9.40 0.24 10.19
N PRO A 73 9.76 -0.56 11.21
CA PRO A 73 11.07 -1.21 11.26
C PRO A 73 11.27 -2.14 10.07
N GLU A 74 12.53 -2.36 9.71
CA GLU A 74 12.90 -3.34 8.67
C GLU A 74 12.38 -4.75 8.99
N GLY A 75 12.16 -5.53 7.95
CA GLY A 75 11.67 -6.90 8.03
C GLY A 75 10.28 -7.07 7.42
N GLN A 76 9.56 -8.11 7.86
CA GLN A 76 8.28 -8.50 7.28
C GLN A 76 7.22 -7.37 7.31
N THR A 77 7.20 -6.54 8.35
CA THR A 77 6.24 -5.44 8.46
C THR A 77 6.46 -4.40 7.36
N ARG A 78 7.72 -4.07 7.04
CA ARG A 78 8.06 -3.16 5.95
C ARG A 78 7.74 -3.77 4.58
N ASP A 79 7.97 -5.05 4.40
CA ASP A 79 7.60 -5.77 3.17
C ASP A 79 6.08 -5.80 2.99
N ASP A 80 5.32 -5.98 4.07
CA ASP A 80 3.85 -5.91 4.04
C ASP A 80 3.34 -4.51 3.70
N LEU A 81 3.96 -3.48 4.28
CA LEU A 81 3.64 -2.08 3.94
C LEU A 81 3.94 -1.79 2.47
N ALA A 82 5.09 -2.26 1.97
CA ALA A 82 5.46 -2.12 0.56
C ALA A 82 4.42 -2.81 -0.36
N ALA A 83 3.93 -3.99 0.01
CA ALA A 83 2.88 -4.69 -0.74
C ALA A 83 1.54 -3.92 -0.76
N ILE A 84 1.17 -3.28 0.35
CA ILE A 84 -0.02 -2.42 0.42
C ILE A 84 0.15 -1.19 -0.47
N ILE A 85 1.30 -0.53 -0.41
CA ILE A 85 1.63 0.63 -1.27
C ILE A 85 1.62 0.22 -2.74
N GLU A 86 2.21 -0.92 -3.08
CA GLU A 86 2.20 -1.46 -4.44
C GLU A 86 0.78 -1.62 -4.96
N GLU A 87 -0.10 -2.23 -4.18
CA GLU A 87 -1.50 -2.43 -4.57
C GLU A 87 -2.26 -1.10 -4.69
N MET A 88 -2.02 -0.14 -3.80
CA MET A 88 -2.60 1.20 -3.92
C MET A 88 -2.21 1.88 -5.23
N LEU A 89 -0.94 1.79 -5.64
CA LEU A 89 -0.46 2.33 -6.90
C LEU A 89 -1.06 1.58 -8.11
N ARG A 90 -1.16 0.24 -8.05
CA ARG A 90 -1.78 -0.57 -9.11
C ARG A 90 -3.24 -0.20 -9.32
N GLN A 91 -4.01 -0.09 -8.27
CA GLN A 91 -5.41 0.30 -8.34
C GLN A 91 -5.59 1.75 -8.79
N ARG A 92 -4.69 2.66 -8.39
CA ARG A 92 -4.68 4.03 -8.89
C ARG A 92 -4.40 4.07 -10.39
N ILE A 93 -3.47 3.27 -10.90
CA ILE A 93 -3.19 3.13 -12.34
C ILE A 93 -4.43 2.66 -13.09
N GLN A 94 -5.15 1.67 -12.55
CA GLN A 94 -6.40 1.18 -13.12
C GLN A 94 -7.48 2.25 -13.13
N GLY A 95 -7.64 2.97 -12.04
CA GLY A 95 -8.74 3.91 -11.81
C GLY A 95 -10.01 3.21 -11.31
N VAL A 96 -11.06 3.99 -11.13
CA VAL A 96 -12.37 3.52 -10.64
C VAL A 96 -13.40 3.67 -11.75
N LYS A 97 -14.24 2.66 -11.94
CA LYS A 97 -15.36 2.74 -12.88
C LYS A 97 -16.47 3.67 -12.36
N ASN A 98 -16.84 4.62 -13.18
CA ASN A 98 -18.05 5.43 -12.93
C ASN A 98 -19.31 4.66 -13.34
N GLU A 99 -20.48 5.28 -13.15
CA GLU A 99 -21.80 4.72 -13.52
C GLU A 99 -21.92 4.33 -15.00
N LYS A 100 -21.14 4.99 -15.87
CA LYS A 100 -21.11 4.70 -17.32
C LYS A 100 -20.08 3.62 -17.68
N GLY A 101 -19.45 2.97 -16.69
CA GLY A 101 -18.44 1.95 -16.90
C GLY A 101 -17.06 2.48 -17.35
N VAL A 102 -16.85 3.80 -17.36
CA VAL A 102 -15.59 4.42 -17.75
C VAL A 102 -14.67 4.53 -16.55
N TYR A 103 -13.39 4.17 -16.73
CA TYR A 103 -12.37 4.31 -15.67
C TYR A 103 -11.94 5.77 -15.53
N ILE A 104 -12.15 6.32 -14.36
CA ILE A 104 -11.76 7.68 -13.97
C ILE A 104 -10.69 7.64 -12.88
N THR A 105 -9.94 8.73 -12.73
CA THR A 105 -9.01 8.92 -11.61
C THR A 105 -9.78 9.58 -10.46
N PRO A 106 -9.91 8.94 -9.30
CA PRO A 106 -10.53 9.58 -8.15
C PRO A 106 -9.65 10.72 -7.63
N ALA A 107 -10.28 11.81 -7.17
CA ALA A 107 -9.56 12.95 -6.58
C ALA A 107 -8.89 12.57 -5.24
N PHE A 108 -9.55 11.70 -4.45
CA PHE A 108 -9.08 11.23 -3.14
C PHE A 108 -9.04 9.71 -3.07
N PRO A 109 -8.20 9.15 -2.17
CA PRO A 109 -7.20 9.83 -1.34
C PRO A 109 -6.09 10.48 -2.18
N LYS A 110 -5.56 11.62 -1.72
CA LYS A 110 -4.32 12.17 -2.24
C LYS A 110 -3.18 11.21 -1.86
N LEU A 111 -2.31 10.89 -2.79
CA LEU A 111 -1.18 9.97 -2.56
C LEU A 111 0.12 10.76 -2.53
N ILE A 112 0.91 10.58 -1.49
CA ILE A 112 2.25 11.14 -1.35
C ILE A 112 3.23 9.97 -1.18
N TYR A 113 4.21 9.88 -2.09
CA TYR A 113 5.24 8.84 -2.09
C TYR A 113 6.57 9.40 -1.58
N VAL A 114 7.13 8.75 -0.55
CA VAL A 114 8.41 9.17 0.03
C VAL A 114 9.56 8.48 -0.71
N LEU A 115 10.52 9.28 -1.16
CA LEU A 115 11.77 8.82 -1.74
C LEU A 115 12.80 8.63 -0.63
N GLU A 116 13.18 7.38 -0.42
CA GLU A 116 14.05 6.88 0.65
C GLU A 116 15.31 6.22 0.05
N GLU A 117 16.33 5.97 0.85
CA GLU A 117 17.58 5.37 0.34
C GLU A 117 17.38 3.96 -0.22
N ASP A 118 16.46 3.19 0.33
CA ASP A 118 16.15 1.81 -0.05
C ASP A 118 15.18 1.67 -1.23
N ASN A 119 14.66 2.80 -1.76
CA ASN A 119 13.76 2.80 -2.91
C ASN A 119 14.18 3.72 -4.07
N ILE A 120 15.14 4.66 -3.88
CA ILE A 120 15.50 5.66 -4.88
C ILE A 120 16.57 5.22 -5.88
N ARG A 121 17.36 4.19 -5.56
CA ARG A 121 18.47 3.74 -6.39
C ARG A 121 18.13 2.46 -7.11
N GLU A 122 18.57 2.36 -8.37
CA GLU A 122 18.47 1.12 -9.12
C GLU A 122 19.18 -0.03 -8.37
N GLY A 123 18.47 -1.16 -8.24
CA GLY A 123 18.94 -2.32 -7.49
C GLY A 123 18.69 -2.26 -5.98
N SER A 124 18.17 -1.17 -5.43
CA SER A 124 17.72 -1.13 -4.03
C SER A 124 16.49 -2.02 -3.82
N LYS A 125 16.25 -2.41 -2.57
CA LYS A 125 15.23 -3.40 -2.21
C LYS A 125 13.83 -3.06 -2.75
N TYR A 126 13.45 -1.79 -2.70
CA TYR A 126 12.13 -1.31 -3.12
C TYR A 126 12.15 -0.44 -4.39
N TRP A 127 13.20 -0.55 -5.21
CA TRP A 127 13.31 0.18 -6.48
C TRP A 127 12.13 -0.08 -7.42
N GLU A 128 11.64 -1.32 -7.49
CA GLU A 128 10.49 -1.67 -8.34
C GLU A 128 9.22 -0.91 -7.93
N LEU A 129 9.07 -0.62 -6.62
CA LEU A 129 7.96 0.17 -6.12
C LEU A 129 8.03 1.63 -6.62
N THR A 130 9.22 2.22 -6.64
CA THR A 130 9.44 3.56 -7.19
C THR A 130 9.19 3.61 -8.70
N LYS A 131 9.60 2.59 -9.45
CA LYS A 131 9.24 2.48 -10.87
C LYS A 131 7.73 2.41 -11.09
N LEU A 132 7.03 1.68 -10.23
CA LEU A 132 5.57 1.60 -10.29
C LEU A 132 4.93 2.96 -9.96
N ALA A 133 5.45 3.67 -8.96
CA ALA A 133 5.00 5.02 -8.62
C ALA A 133 5.19 5.98 -9.81
N ALA A 134 6.36 5.96 -10.47
CA ALA A 134 6.62 6.75 -11.68
C ALA A 134 5.66 6.39 -12.83
N LYS A 135 5.36 5.10 -13.03
CA LYS A 135 4.35 4.66 -14.01
C LYS A 135 2.95 5.17 -13.66
N CYS A 136 2.61 5.20 -12.38
CA CYS A 136 1.36 5.76 -11.90
C CYS A 136 1.29 7.26 -12.21
N THR A 137 2.35 8.01 -11.92
CA THR A 137 2.43 9.43 -12.24
C THR A 137 2.29 9.71 -13.72
N ALA A 138 2.98 8.96 -14.59
CA ALA A 138 2.87 9.10 -16.03
C ALA A 138 1.44 8.90 -16.55
N LYS A 139 0.64 8.06 -15.90
CA LYS A 139 -0.73 7.75 -16.32
C LYS A 139 -1.80 8.60 -15.63
N ARG A 140 -1.57 8.98 -14.36
CA ARG A 140 -2.60 9.57 -13.50
C ARG A 140 -2.21 10.87 -12.84
N MET A 141 -0.99 11.35 -13.04
CA MET A 141 -0.41 12.56 -12.43
C MET A 141 -0.37 12.51 -10.88
N VAL A 142 -0.31 11.31 -10.33
CA VAL A 142 -0.18 11.02 -8.89
C VAL A 142 0.70 9.77 -8.76
N PRO A 143 1.43 9.58 -7.65
CA PRO A 143 1.49 10.38 -6.41
C PRO A 143 2.34 11.66 -6.54
N ASP A 144 2.25 12.54 -5.54
CA ASP A 144 3.25 13.57 -5.29
C ASP A 144 4.46 12.92 -4.61
N TYR A 145 5.66 13.51 -4.78
CA TYR A 145 6.90 12.96 -4.24
C TYR A 145 7.50 13.87 -3.17
N ILE A 146 7.98 13.26 -2.10
CA ILE A 146 8.73 13.93 -1.03
C ILE A 146 10.05 13.20 -0.84
N SER A 147 11.15 13.95 -0.74
CA SER A 147 12.45 13.40 -0.36
C SER A 147 12.53 13.31 1.17
N GLU A 148 12.69 12.10 1.70
CA GLU A 148 12.90 11.86 3.12
C GLU A 148 14.07 12.67 3.66
N LYS A 149 15.23 12.60 2.97
CA LYS A 149 16.44 13.33 3.35
C LYS A 149 16.17 14.82 3.51
N LYS A 150 15.48 15.44 2.53
CA LYS A 150 15.17 16.87 2.59
C LYS A 150 14.16 17.19 3.67
N MET A 151 13.19 16.35 3.91
CA MET A 151 12.23 16.56 5.00
C MET A 151 12.92 16.49 6.37
N LYS A 152 13.80 15.50 6.59
CA LYS A 152 14.58 15.35 7.82
C LYS A 152 15.56 16.51 8.05
N GLU A 153 16.08 17.12 6.98
CA GLU A 153 16.92 18.33 7.06
C GLU A 153 16.10 19.59 7.45
N LEU A 154 14.89 19.73 6.94
CA LEU A 154 14.06 20.92 7.12
C LEU A 154 13.19 20.88 8.37
N LYS A 155 12.75 19.70 8.78
CA LYS A 155 11.87 19.49 9.93
C LYS A 155 12.63 18.80 11.05
N VAL A 156 13.12 19.59 11.97
CA VAL A 156 13.89 19.12 13.13
C VAL A 156 13.06 19.34 14.38
N ASP A 157 12.96 18.30 15.23
CA ASP A 157 12.28 18.40 16.53
C ASP A 157 13.10 19.19 17.55
N LYS A 158 12.54 19.40 18.75
CA LYS A 158 13.20 20.13 19.84
C LYS A 158 14.50 19.47 20.32
N ASN A 159 14.73 18.21 20.00
CA ASN A 159 15.91 17.42 20.38
C ASN A 159 16.94 17.35 19.25
N GLY A 160 16.69 17.99 18.11
CA GLY A 160 17.58 17.99 16.96
C GLY A 160 17.39 16.77 16.02
N ASN A 161 16.34 15.96 16.21
CA ASN A 161 16.07 14.81 15.35
C ASN A 161 15.26 15.23 14.12
N GLY A 162 15.72 14.84 12.94
CA GLY A 162 15.01 15.09 11.69
C GLY A 162 13.72 14.25 11.60
N GLN A 163 12.65 14.90 11.16
CA GLN A 163 11.32 14.30 11.05
C GLN A 163 10.86 14.22 9.59
N CYS A 164 10.22 13.13 9.21
CA CYS A 164 9.56 13.00 7.91
C CYS A 164 8.06 12.74 8.12
N TYR A 165 7.24 13.76 7.87
CA TYR A 165 5.78 13.68 7.96
C TYR A 165 5.12 14.61 6.94
N PRO A 166 3.88 14.33 6.51
CA PRO A 166 3.18 15.19 5.56
C PRO A 166 2.92 16.59 6.14
N CYS A 167 2.87 17.57 5.27
CA CYS A 167 2.48 18.95 5.62
C CYS A 167 0.97 19.12 5.54
#